data_ac68b54d3de97a40602b45938c519dd4
#
_entry.id   ac68b54d3de97a40602b45938c519dd4
#
_cell.length_a   1.000
_cell.length_b   1.000
_cell.length_c   1.000
_cell.angle_alpha   90.00
_cell.angle_beta   90.00
_cell.angle_gamma   90.00
#
_symmetry.space_group_name_H-M   'P 1'
#
loop_
_entity.id
_entity.type
_entity.pdbx_description
1 polymer ?
#
loop_
_entity_poly.entity_id
_entity_poly.type
_entity_poly.pdbx_seq_one_letter_code
_entity_poly.pdbx_strand_id
1 'polypeptide(L)'
;MKQYIFIIISLFTLTQYISAQDYNTYVQCEDTCRHIHGIDLSHYQGDVFWETIGENSKMAYVYLKATEGGTHIDKTYERNIELAHRYGLKVGSYHFFRPKTDLVKQLEKFLNHNAVLETRT
;
A
#
# COMPACT_ATOMS: atom_id res chain seq x y z
N MET A 1 21.69 -54.12 -5.44
CA MET A 1 20.70 -53.16 -5.98
C MET A 1 19.79 -52.57 -4.92
N LYS A 2 19.23 -53.29 -3.98
CA LYS A 2 18.31 -52.72 -2.95
C LYS A 2 18.94 -51.66 -2.03
N GLN A 3 20.21 -51.76 -1.68
CA GLN A 3 20.91 -50.83 -0.80
C GLN A 3 21.13 -49.44 -1.42
N TYR A 4 21.38 -49.35 -2.71
CA TYR A 4 21.57 -48.09 -3.42
C TYR A 4 20.29 -47.28 -3.59
N ILE A 5 19.14 -47.95 -3.68
CA ILE A 5 17.84 -47.33 -3.80
C ILE A 5 17.51 -46.55 -2.51
N PHE A 6 17.83 -47.11 -1.33
CA PHE A 6 17.60 -46.43 -0.05
C PHE A 6 18.49 -45.16 0.12
N ILE A 7 19.74 -45.22 -0.36
CA ILE A 7 20.64 -44.07 -0.29
C ILE A 7 20.16 -42.93 -1.20
N ILE A 8 19.68 -43.24 -2.41
CA ILE A 8 19.16 -42.24 -3.35
C ILE A 8 17.88 -41.59 -2.81
N ILE A 9 16.97 -42.36 -2.22
CA ILE A 9 15.74 -41.85 -1.63
C ILE A 9 16.08 -40.95 -0.42
N SER A 10 17.03 -41.35 0.42
CA SER A 10 17.46 -40.54 1.57
C SER A 10 18.11 -39.23 1.15
N LEU A 11 18.93 -39.21 0.10
CA LEU A 11 19.52 -37.97 -0.45
C LEU A 11 18.45 -37.05 -1.05
N PHE A 12 17.44 -37.59 -1.74
CA PHE A 12 16.37 -36.80 -2.33
C PHE A 12 15.46 -36.17 -1.28
N THR A 13 15.16 -36.90 -0.19
CA THR A 13 14.38 -36.32 0.93
C THR A 13 15.15 -35.27 1.69
N LEU A 14 16.48 -35.38 1.84
CA LEU A 14 17.33 -34.41 2.49
C LEU A 14 17.40 -33.08 1.71
N THR A 15 17.49 -33.14 0.38
CA THR A 15 17.48 -31.94 -0.48
C THR A 15 16.15 -31.21 -0.42
N GLN A 16 15.03 -31.94 -0.37
CA GLN A 16 13.69 -31.35 -0.21
C GLN A 16 13.53 -30.68 1.18
N TYR A 17 14.09 -31.27 2.22
CA TYR A 17 14.03 -30.74 3.57
C TYR A 17 14.83 -29.42 3.71
N ILE A 18 16.01 -29.33 3.10
CA ILE A 18 16.84 -28.09 3.09
C ILE A 18 16.12 -26.98 2.34
N SER A 19 15.49 -27.28 1.19
CA SER A 19 14.72 -26.28 0.42
C SER A 19 13.52 -25.73 1.20
N ALA A 20 12.85 -26.56 2.01
CA ALA A 20 11.73 -26.12 2.85
C ALA A 20 12.17 -25.27 4.05
N GLN A 21 13.35 -25.47 4.57
CA GLN A 21 13.89 -24.64 5.67
C GLN A 21 14.29 -23.24 5.19
N ASP A 22 14.86 -23.11 3.99
CA ASP A 22 15.21 -21.82 3.41
C ASP A 22 13.96 -20.95 3.17
N TYR A 23 12.86 -21.53 2.74
CA TYR A 23 11.61 -20.81 2.56
C TYR A 23 11.04 -20.25 3.88
N ASN A 24 11.12 -21.03 4.97
CA ASN A 24 10.68 -20.55 6.29
C ASN A 24 11.58 -19.47 6.88
N THR A 25 12.85 -19.43 6.52
CA THR A 25 13.78 -18.39 7.01
C THR A 25 13.46 -17.02 6.40
N TYR A 26 12.95 -16.97 5.17
CA TYR A 26 12.49 -15.72 4.53
C TYR A 26 11.15 -15.21 5.09
N VAL A 27 10.30 -16.08 5.61
CA VAL A 27 9.02 -15.73 6.22
C VAL A 27 9.18 -15.26 7.66
N GLN A 28 10.29 -15.61 8.33
CA GLN A 28 10.64 -15.18 9.68
C GLN A 28 11.53 -13.92 9.73
N CYS A 29 11.54 -13.08 8.69
CA CYS A 29 11.94 -11.69 8.86
C CYS A 29 10.81 -10.95 9.60
N GLU A 30 10.46 -11.53 10.74
CA GLU A 30 9.48 -11.00 11.66
C GLU A 30 9.97 -9.69 12.23
N ASP A 31 9.23 -8.66 11.99
CA ASP A 31 8.74 -7.68 12.96
C ASP A 31 9.73 -7.06 13.97
N THR A 32 11.02 -7.32 13.84
CA THR A 32 12.07 -6.59 14.59
C THR A 32 12.41 -5.25 13.93
N CYS A 33 12.06 -5.08 12.67
CA CYS A 33 12.08 -3.78 12.02
C CYS A 33 10.79 -3.05 12.40
N ARG A 34 10.93 -1.88 13.01
CA ARG A 34 9.81 -0.95 13.24
C ARG A 34 9.31 -0.41 11.89
N HIS A 35 8.59 -1.23 11.15
CA HIS A 35 7.97 -0.78 9.92
C HIS A 35 6.77 0.09 10.24
N ILE A 36 6.77 1.28 9.67
CA ILE A 36 5.61 2.16 9.64
C ILE A 36 4.83 1.79 8.39
N HIS A 37 3.57 1.39 8.55
CA HIS A 37 2.70 1.03 7.46
C HIS A 37 1.84 2.20 7.02
N GLY A 38 1.54 2.25 5.75
CA GLY A 38 0.58 3.15 5.15
C GLY A 38 -0.17 2.47 4.03
N ILE A 39 -1.25 3.08 3.60
CA ILE A 39 -2.07 2.62 2.48
C ILE A 39 -2.29 3.76 1.50
N ASP A 40 -2.60 3.41 0.25
CA ASP A 40 -3.12 4.34 -0.73
C ASP A 40 -4.57 4.02 -1.06
N LEU A 41 -5.38 5.05 -1.22
CA LEU A 41 -6.82 4.94 -1.44
C LEU A 41 -7.29 5.89 -2.54
N SER A 42 -8.36 5.48 -3.21
CA SER A 42 -9.10 6.27 -4.19
C SER A 42 -10.58 5.88 -4.15
N HIS A 43 -11.41 6.48 -4.98
CA HIS A 43 -12.81 6.09 -5.12
C HIS A 43 -13.03 4.60 -5.48
N TYR A 44 -12.00 3.90 -5.98
CA TYR A 44 -12.11 2.48 -6.35
C TYR A 44 -12.26 1.56 -5.14
N GLN A 45 -11.79 1.97 -3.96
CA GLN A 45 -11.95 1.21 -2.73
C GLN A 45 -13.35 1.35 -2.10
N GLY A 46 -14.20 2.25 -2.63
CA GLY A 46 -15.55 2.46 -2.11
C GLY A 46 -15.57 3.03 -0.70
N ASP A 47 -16.37 2.43 0.17
CA ASP A 47 -16.45 2.82 1.57
C ASP A 47 -15.36 2.12 2.39
N VAL A 48 -14.60 2.93 3.11
CA VAL A 48 -13.43 2.50 3.90
C VAL A 48 -13.83 2.41 5.37
N PHE A 49 -13.45 1.34 6.03
CA PHE A 49 -13.65 1.14 7.46
C PHE A 49 -12.54 1.87 8.25
N TRP A 50 -12.69 3.18 8.39
CA TRP A 50 -11.69 4.06 8.99
C TRP A 50 -11.39 3.75 10.44
N GLU A 51 -12.38 3.32 11.21
CA GLU A 51 -12.22 2.88 12.59
C GLU A 51 -11.22 1.73 12.68
N THR A 52 -11.40 0.69 11.87
CA THR A 52 -10.50 -0.47 11.83
C THR A 52 -9.06 -0.08 11.43
N ILE A 53 -8.91 0.88 10.50
CA ILE A 53 -7.59 1.37 10.09
C ILE A 53 -6.94 2.16 11.22
N GLY A 54 -7.68 3.07 11.86
CA GLY A 54 -7.17 3.92 12.93
C GLY A 54 -6.82 3.18 14.22
N GLU A 55 -7.53 2.08 14.52
CA GLU A 55 -7.22 1.21 15.65
C GLU A 55 -5.95 0.36 15.45
N ASN A 56 -5.51 0.21 14.21
CA ASN A 56 -4.28 -0.52 13.92
C ASN A 56 -3.04 0.35 14.22
N SER A 57 -2.39 0.09 15.34
CA SER A 57 -1.21 0.84 15.80
C SER A 57 -0.01 0.83 14.84
N LYS A 58 -0.01 -0.05 13.85
CA LYS A 58 1.02 -0.09 12.80
C LYS A 58 0.72 0.86 11.64
N MET A 59 -0.52 1.32 11.48
CA MET A 59 -0.93 2.23 10.42
C MET A 59 -0.69 3.68 10.84
N ALA A 60 0.15 4.40 10.08
CA ALA A 60 0.55 5.75 10.44
C ALA A 60 0.15 6.79 9.39
N TYR A 61 -0.03 6.40 8.14
CA TYR A 61 -0.34 7.34 7.07
C TYR A 61 -1.21 6.72 5.96
N VAL A 62 -1.86 7.60 5.22
CA VAL A 62 -2.63 7.26 4.03
C VAL A 62 -2.29 8.23 2.89
N TYR A 63 -2.12 7.71 1.69
CA TYR A 63 -2.11 8.51 0.47
C TYR A 63 -3.46 8.45 -0.23
N LEU A 64 -4.04 9.61 -0.51
CA LEU A 64 -5.36 9.72 -1.13
C LEU A 64 -5.22 10.26 -2.55
N LYS A 65 -5.89 9.59 -3.52
CA LYS A 65 -5.96 10.11 -4.87
C LYS A 65 -6.78 11.38 -4.89
N ALA A 66 -6.13 12.49 -5.24
CA ALA A 66 -6.80 13.78 -5.36
C ALA A 66 -7.36 13.98 -6.78
N THR A 67 -6.52 13.73 -7.78
CA THR A 67 -6.86 14.00 -9.17
C THR A 67 -6.29 12.93 -10.11
N GLU A 68 -6.79 12.92 -11.36
CA GLU A 68 -6.34 12.02 -12.41
C GLU A 68 -6.42 12.70 -13.77
N GLY A 69 -5.37 12.59 -14.58
CA GLY A 69 -5.31 13.23 -15.88
C GLY A 69 -5.57 14.74 -15.82
N GLY A 70 -6.03 15.33 -16.90
CA GLY A 70 -6.24 16.79 -16.99
C GLY A 70 -7.54 17.29 -16.35
N THR A 71 -8.51 16.41 -16.03
CA THR A 71 -9.87 16.85 -15.71
C THR A 71 -10.51 16.18 -14.51
N HIS A 72 -10.10 14.98 -14.18
CA HIS A 72 -10.79 14.19 -13.15
C HIS A 72 -10.34 14.59 -11.72
N ILE A 73 -11.32 14.71 -10.82
CA ILE A 73 -11.15 14.86 -9.37
C ILE A 73 -11.73 13.61 -8.71
N ASP A 74 -11.02 13.04 -7.74
CA ASP A 74 -11.53 11.88 -7.02
C ASP A 74 -12.65 12.29 -6.07
N LYS A 75 -13.82 11.71 -6.29
CA LYS A 75 -15.06 12.08 -5.57
C LYS A 75 -15.04 11.76 -4.07
N THR A 76 -14.11 10.90 -3.64
CA THR A 76 -13.99 10.50 -2.22
C THR A 76 -12.89 11.26 -1.48
N TYR A 77 -12.10 12.06 -2.19
CA TYR A 77 -10.88 12.67 -1.67
C TYR A 77 -11.13 13.55 -0.43
N GLU A 78 -12.00 14.54 -0.51
CA GLU A 78 -12.28 15.46 0.61
C GLU A 78 -12.81 14.72 1.83
N ARG A 79 -13.82 13.85 1.64
CA ARG A 79 -14.37 13.00 2.71
C ARG A 79 -13.30 12.16 3.38
N ASN A 80 -12.43 11.55 2.59
CA ASN A 80 -11.41 10.65 3.10
C ASN A 80 -10.29 11.39 3.85
N ILE A 81 -9.95 12.63 3.47
CA ILE A 81 -9.05 13.49 4.26
C ILE A 81 -9.61 13.72 5.66
N GLU A 82 -10.86 14.17 5.76
CA GLU A 82 -11.50 14.45 7.05
C GLU A 82 -11.55 13.22 7.95
N LEU A 83 -11.89 12.06 7.37
CA LEU A 83 -11.96 10.80 8.11
C LEU A 83 -10.58 10.32 8.53
N ALA A 84 -9.58 10.36 7.65
CA ALA A 84 -8.21 9.97 7.99
C ALA A 84 -7.64 10.81 9.15
N HIS A 85 -7.83 12.12 9.13
CA HIS A 85 -7.40 13.00 10.22
C HIS A 85 -8.16 12.70 11.52
N ARG A 86 -9.48 12.46 11.45
CA ARG A 86 -10.31 12.09 12.62
C ARG A 86 -9.78 10.84 13.32
N TYR A 87 -9.26 9.90 12.56
CA TYR A 87 -8.66 8.66 13.09
C TYR A 87 -7.13 8.74 13.29
N GLY A 88 -6.56 9.94 13.29
CA GLY A 88 -5.17 10.21 13.68
C GLY A 88 -4.12 9.83 12.65
N LEU A 89 -4.50 9.56 11.39
CA LEU A 89 -3.57 9.23 10.33
C LEU A 89 -2.96 10.50 9.70
N LYS A 90 -1.69 10.42 9.33
CA LYS A 90 -1.06 11.42 8.46
C LYS A 90 -1.57 11.24 7.04
N VAL A 91 -1.90 12.34 6.38
CA VAL A 91 -2.47 12.31 5.03
C VAL A 91 -1.49 12.87 4.02
N GLY A 92 -1.29 12.13 2.93
CA GLY A 92 -0.65 12.61 1.71
C GLY A 92 -1.63 12.55 0.53
N SER A 93 -1.34 13.31 -0.50
CA SER A 93 -2.15 13.34 -1.72
C SER A 93 -1.35 12.87 -2.90
N TYR A 94 -2.01 12.21 -3.85
CA TYR A 94 -1.36 11.87 -5.10
C TYR A 94 -2.22 12.17 -6.34
N HIS A 95 -1.52 12.34 -7.46
CA HIS A 95 -2.10 12.48 -8.78
C HIS A 95 -1.90 11.18 -9.58
N PHE A 96 -2.96 10.68 -10.19
CA PHE A 96 -2.86 9.57 -11.12
C PHE A 96 -2.53 10.08 -12.52
N PHE A 97 -1.27 9.90 -12.91
CA PHE A 97 -0.77 10.40 -14.19
C PHE A 97 -1.31 9.64 -15.39
N ARG A 98 -1.72 10.38 -16.43
CA ARG A 98 -2.17 9.84 -17.73
C ARG A 98 -1.22 10.28 -18.84
N PRO A 99 -0.40 9.35 -19.43
CA PRO A 99 0.64 9.70 -20.41
C PRO A 99 0.15 10.40 -21.68
N LYS A 100 -1.10 10.19 -22.05
CA LYS A 100 -1.71 10.78 -23.26
C LYS A 100 -2.38 12.13 -23.02
N THR A 101 -2.29 12.66 -21.82
CA THR A 101 -2.88 13.96 -21.44
C THR A 101 -1.77 14.98 -21.24
N ASP A 102 -2.03 16.24 -21.56
CA ASP A 102 -1.11 17.34 -21.39
C ASP A 102 -0.54 17.44 -19.96
N LEU A 103 0.78 17.47 -19.83
CA LEU A 103 1.49 17.44 -18.56
C LEU A 103 1.20 18.68 -17.70
N VAL A 104 1.17 19.86 -18.33
CA VAL A 104 0.97 21.13 -17.61
C VAL A 104 -0.44 21.18 -17.02
N LYS A 105 -1.44 20.77 -17.79
CA LYS A 105 -2.83 20.70 -17.30
C LYS A 105 -2.98 19.72 -16.13
N GLN A 106 -2.26 18.60 -16.14
CA GLN A 106 -2.28 17.65 -15.03
C GLN A 106 -1.68 18.26 -13.77
N LEU A 107 -0.53 18.91 -13.89
CA LEU A 107 0.14 19.58 -12.78
C LEU A 107 -0.71 20.70 -12.18
N GLU A 108 -1.23 21.59 -13.01
CA GLU A 108 -2.11 22.67 -12.58
C GLU A 108 -3.36 22.14 -11.86
N LYS A 109 -3.97 21.08 -12.42
CA LYS A 109 -5.14 20.45 -11.80
C LYS A 109 -4.85 19.93 -10.40
N PHE A 110 -3.71 19.27 -10.21
CA PHE A 110 -3.31 18.74 -8.91
C PHE A 110 -3.00 19.84 -7.91
N LEU A 111 -2.19 20.81 -8.29
CA LEU A 111 -1.80 21.93 -7.41
C LEU A 111 -2.99 22.78 -6.99
N ASN A 112 -3.85 23.14 -7.94
CA ASN A 112 -5.03 23.97 -7.64
C ASN A 112 -6.03 23.26 -6.73
N HIS A 113 -6.19 21.94 -6.89
CA HIS A 113 -7.10 21.18 -6.04
C HIS A 113 -6.58 21.04 -4.61
N ASN A 114 -5.28 20.79 -4.42
CA ASN A 114 -4.69 20.68 -3.09
C ASN A 114 -4.60 22.01 -2.36
N ALA A 115 -4.25 23.11 -3.04
CA ALA A 115 -4.17 24.44 -2.42
C ALA A 115 -5.50 24.90 -1.79
N VAL A 116 -6.63 24.52 -2.38
CA VAL A 116 -7.97 24.81 -1.83
C VAL A 116 -8.21 24.08 -0.51
N LEU A 117 -7.62 22.92 -0.30
CA LEU A 117 -7.81 22.12 0.91
C LEU A 117 -6.89 22.53 2.06
N GLU A 118 -5.66 22.93 1.77
CA GLU A 118 -4.73 23.47 2.79
C GLU A 118 -5.25 24.75 3.44
N THR A 119 -6.08 25.51 2.74
CA THR A 119 -6.69 26.73 3.29
C THR A 119 -7.93 26.47 4.16
N ARG A 120 -8.43 25.25 4.22
CA ARG A 120 -9.63 24.86 5.00
C ARG A 120 -9.31 24.16 6.34
N THR A 121 -8.04 23.84 6.59
CA THR A 121 -7.55 23.25 7.84
C THR A 121 -6.98 24.31 8.77
#